data_671a9710e03ae28aa380df3aced17b39
#
_entry.id   671a9710e03ae28aa380df3aced17b39
#
_cell.length_a   1.000
_cell.length_b   1.000
_cell.length_c   1.000
_cell.angle_alpha   90.00
_cell.angle_beta   90.00
_cell.angle_gamma   90.00
#
_symmetry.space_group_name_H-M   'P 1'
#
loop_
_entity.id
_entity.type
_entity.pdbx_description
1 polymer ?
#
loop_
_entity_poly.entity_id
_entity_poly.type
_entity_poly.pdbx_seq_one_letter_code
_entity_poly.pdbx_strand_id
1 'polypeptide(L)'
;MTQRRRNRHRKRRVGRRAFLIGLGGSVSAALTYYLLRSIPAGNNAEPAPSPQTAPNPALPSGEWRAVWVSYLEFAEMDFSSEAAFRADAAALMDNCLSLGLNTVIAQVRPFGDALYRSSLFPWSHLCTGVQGQDPGFDPLDVLLTEAHARGLSLEAWVNPYRLRSSASMPPVLAENSLLNTHPEWVCTVNEGAYLNPAIPEAADYVVQGVAELVQNYAVDGIHFDDYFYPTTDPSIDAAQFAASGEADLTAWRRTNVTRLVKAAHDAVKAADPTLRFGVSPQGNPDNDRNEQYTDLSVWLTASGADAVVDYLCPQIYWGYGYTLSSGSTRFAFENITAEWLALPRAESTALYFGRGAYRIGVGDGGANADSVSQWCTGSALARQVTDLRSAGAGGWALYRYGSLFRSDESGLAAAERAALTALNG
;
A
#
# COMPACT_ATOMS: atom_id res chain seq x y z
N MET A 1 -75.64 -2.46 -26.32
CA MET A 1 -75.00 -1.18 -25.96
C MET A 1 -73.76 -1.51 -25.13
N THR A 2 -72.61 -1.46 -25.77
CA THR A 2 -71.33 -1.99 -25.29
C THR A 2 -70.41 -0.85 -24.86
N GLN A 3 -70.03 -0.79 -23.61
CA GLN A 3 -69.09 0.18 -23.10
C GLN A 3 -67.68 -0.49 -23.03
N ARG A 4 -66.74 -0.04 -23.88
CA ARG A 4 -65.30 -0.39 -23.88
C ARG A 4 -64.63 0.33 -22.74
N ARG A 5 -64.04 -0.43 -21.75
CA ARG A 5 -63.12 0.07 -20.77
C ARG A 5 -61.71 0.12 -21.41
N ARG A 6 -61.09 1.31 -21.47
CA ARG A 6 -59.72 1.55 -21.82
C ARG A 6 -58.81 1.29 -20.60
N ASN A 7 -58.00 0.25 -20.64
CA ASN A 7 -56.92 0.05 -19.69
C ASN A 7 -55.77 1.02 -20.01
N ARG A 8 -55.48 1.94 -19.09
CA ARG A 8 -54.27 2.76 -19.08
C ARG A 8 -53.16 1.99 -18.35
N HIS A 9 -52.15 1.48 -19.07
CA HIS A 9 -50.91 1.01 -18.50
C HIS A 9 -50.12 2.18 -17.88
N ARG A 10 -50.09 2.23 -16.57
CA ARG A 10 -49.27 3.12 -15.78
C ARG A 10 -47.87 2.52 -15.72
N LYS A 11 -46.89 3.01 -16.52
CA LYS A 11 -45.47 2.69 -16.42
C LYS A 11 -44.97 3.19 -15.07
N ARG A 12 -44.68 2.27 -14.15
CA ARG A 12 -43.92 2.54 -12.94
C ARG A 12 -42.48 2.84 -13.36
N ARG A 13 -42.05 4.08 -13.17
CA ARG A 13 -40.60 4.44 -13.15
C ARG A 13 -40.00 3.84 -11.88
N VAL A 14 -39.24 2.80 -12.04
CA VAL A 14 -38.34 2.29 -10.98
C VAL A 14 -37.21 3.29 -10.85
N GLY A 15 -37.18 4.05 -9.75
CA GLY A 15 -36.07 4.91 -9.39
C GLY A 15 -34.89 4.02 -9.03
N ARG A 16 -33.81 4.20 -9.75
CA ARG A 16 -32.50 3.65 -9.39
C ARG A 16 -32.01 4.34 -8.11
N ARG A 17 -32.28 3.76 -6.96
CA ARG A 17 -31.54 4.04 -5.74
C ARG A 17 -30.24 3.27 -5.88
N ALA A 18 -29.16 4.00 -6.13
CA ALA A 18 -27.81 3.48 -6.04
C ALA A 18 -27.55 3.06 -4.59
N PHE A 19 -27.34 1.78 -4.39
CA PHE A 19 -26.81 1.23 -3.14
C PHE A 19 -25.30 1.50 -3.17
N LEU A 20 -24.87 2.57 -2.55
CA LEU A 20 -23.45 2.79 -2.22
C LEU A 20 -23.17 2.04 -0.92
N ILE A 21 -22.80 0.77 -1.06
CA ILE A 21 -22.08 0.05 0.00
C ILE A 21 -20.70 0.70 0.05
N GLY A 22 -20.32 1.22 1.23
CA GLY A 22 -19.01 1.81 1.47
C GLY A 22 -17.92 0.75 1.38
N LEU A 23 -17.38 0.56 0.21
CA LEU A 23 -16.11 -0.10 -0.02
C LEU A 23 -15.01 0.93 0.21
N GLY A 24 -14.08 0.62 1.09
CA GLY A 24 -12.81 1.33 1.23
C GLY A 24 -12.19 1.50 -0.14
N GLY A 25 -12.02 2.76 -0.55
CA GLY A 25 -11.86 3.13 -1.93
C GLY A 25 -10.62 2.57 -2.62
N SER A 26 -10.85 1.63 -3.50
CA SER A 26 -10.00 1.45 -4.67
C SER A 26 -10.43 2.50 -5.67
N VAL A 27 -9.67 3.56 -5.82
CA VAL A 27 -9.86 4.54 -6.88
C VAL A 27 -9.44 3.88 -8.20
N SER A 28 -10.39 3.22 -8.85
CA SER A 28 -10.27 2.84 -10.26
C SER A 28 -10.67 4.02 -11.13
N ALA A 29 -9.78 4.99 -11.27
CA ALA A 29 -9.95 6.09 -12.22
C ALA A 29 -8.59 6.64 -12.63
N ALA A 30 -7.83 5.84 -13.39
CA ALA A 30 -6.74 6.35 -14.23
C ALA A 30 -6.39 5.30 -15.31
N LEU A 31 -7.36 4.88 -16.09
CA LEU A 31 -7.17 3.90 -17.17
C LEU A 31 -7.56 4.49 -18.51
N THR A 32 -7.07 5.67 -18.85
CA THR A 32 -7.23 6.18 -20.21
C THR A 32 -6.12 7.16 -20.57
N TYR A 33 -4.84 6.75 -20.47
CA TYR A 33 -3.76 7.50 -21.12
C TYR A 33 -2.49 6.65 -21.27
N TYR A 34 -2.52 5.66 -22.15
CA TYR A 34 -1.30 5.08 -22.71
C TYR A 34 -1.59 4.60 -24.13
N LEU A 35 -1.49 5.52 -25.08
CA LEU A 35 -1.41 5.19 -26.51
C LEU A 35 0.06 5.29 -26.97
N LEU A 36 0.59 4.12 -27.30
CA LEU A 36 1.58 3.84 -28.35
C LEU A 36 2.83 4.76 -28.47
N ARG A 37 3.93 4.30 -27.90
CA ARG A 37 5.25 4.55 -28.49
C ARG A 37 5.85 3.21 -28.94
N SER A 38 6.06 3.07 -30.26
CA SER A 38 6.76 1.94 -30.89
C SER A 38 8.26 2.11 -30.68
N ILE A 39 8.93 1.11 -30.07
CA ILE A 39 10.39 1.07 -29.91
C ILE A 39 10.91 -0.28 -30.44
N PRO A 40 12.02 -0.34 -31.19
CA PRO A 40 12.56 -1.57 -31.77
C PRO A 40 13.28 -2.44 -30.73
N ALA A 41 13.21 -3.76 -30.96
CA ALA A 41 13.82 -4.78 -30.10
C ALA A 41 15.36 -4.72 -30.13
N GLY A 42 15.96 -4.71 -28.92
CA GLY A 42 17.41 -4.78 -28.72
C GLY A 42 17.82 -5.88 -27.74
N ASN A 43 18.96 -6.49 -27.98
CA ASN A 43 19.55 -7.74 -27.52
C ASN A 43 19.65 -7.90 -25.97
N ASN A 44 19.42 -9.14 -25.53
CA ASN A 44 19.68 -9.63 -24.16
C ASN A 44 21.19 -9.65 -23.85
N ALA A 45 21.63 -8.82 -22.89
CA ALA A 45 22.93 -8.93 -22.22
C ALA A 45 22.70 -9.30 -20.74
N GLU A 46 23.47 -10.25 -20.23
CA GLU A 46 23.45 -10.67 -18.82
C GLU A 46 23.79 -9.50 -17.88
N PRO A 47 23.09 -9.31 -16.78
CA PRO A 47 23.31 -8.17 -15.89
C PRO A 47 24.54 -8.35 -15.01
N ALA A 48 25.40 -7.33 -14.98
CA ALA A 48 26.49 -7.23 -14.00
C ALA A 48 25.89 -6.89 -12.61
N PRO A 49 26.48 -7.40 -11.50
CA PRO A 49 26.01 -7.08 -10.15
C PRO A 49 26.16 -5.59 -9.87
N SER A 50 25.10 -5.00 -9.25
CA SER A 50 25.14 -3.60 -8.82
C SER A 50 26.22 -3.38 -7.75
N PRO A 51 26.93 -2.24 -7.77
CA PRO A 51 27.89 -1.92 -6.72
C PRO A 51 27.18 -1.73 -5.38
N GLN A 52 27.70 -2.30 -4.32
CA GLN A 52 27.22 -2.06 -2.95
C GLN A 52 27.34 -0.57 -2.63
N THR A 53 26.23 0.04 -2.30
CA THR A 53 26.12 1.42 -1.85
C THR A 53 26.71 1.61 -0.45
N ALA A 54 26.96 2.87 -0.05
CA ALA A 54 27.46 3.25 1.27
C ALA A 54 26.59 2.67 2.41
N PRO A 55 27.14 2.50 3.63
CA PRO A 55 26.39 1.94 4.75
C PRO A 55 25.12 2.73 5.02
N ASN A 56 24.04 2.02 5.32
CA ASN A 56 22.73 2.59 5.62
C ASN A 56 22.85 3.70 6.68
N PRO A 57 22.16 4.86 6.49
CA PRO A 57 22.03 5.81 7.57
C PRO A 57 21.33 5.14 8.77
N ALA A 58 21.70 5.56 9.97
CA ALA A 58 21.04 5.07 11.19
C ALA A 58 19.53 5.32 11.10
N LEU A 59 18.72 4.33 11.52
CA LEU A 59 17.26 4.49 11.60
C LEU A 59 16.88 5.75 12.37
N PRO A 60 15.82 6.47 11.97
CA PRO A 60 15.43 7.71 12.62
C PRO A 60 15.23 7.50 14.12
N SER A 61 16.03 8.17 14.95
CA SER A 61 15.77 8.23 16.39
C SER A 61 14.65 9.25 16.64
N GLY A 62 13.63 8.87 17.40
CA GLY A 62 12.49 9.74 17.72
C GLY A 62 11.22 9.40 16.92
N GLU A 63 10.40 10.41 16.63
CA GLU A 63 9.12 10.21 15.93
C GLU A 63 9.34 9.77 14.48
N TRP A 64 8.68 8.66 14.07
CA TRP A 64 8.66 8.23 12.69
C TRP A 64 7.66 9.07 11.88
N ARG A 65 8.15 9.74 10.84
CA ARG A 65 7.37 10.66 9.99
C ARG A 65 7.55 10.25 8.53
N ALA A 66 6.55 9.56 7.99
CA ALA A 66 6.67 8.93 6.69
C ALA A 66 5.63 9.41 5.67
N VAL A 67 5.88 9.08 4.41
CA VAL A 67 4.92 9.23 3.31
C VAL A 67 4.98 8.02 2.39
N TRP A 68 3.82 7.56 1.95
CA TRP A 68 3.72 6.55 0.91
C TRP A 68 3.88 7.17 -0.48
N VAL A 69 4.79 6.60 -1.26
CA VAL A 69 4.98 6.85 -2.69
C VAL A 69 4.56 5.58 -3.43
N SER A 70 3.39 5.64 -4.06
CA SER A 70 2.78 4.48 -4.70
C SER A 70 3.16 4.34 -6.17
N TYR A 71 2.73 3.26 -6.79
CA TYR A 71 2.87 3.08 -8.24
C TYR A 71 2.22 4.20 -9.06
N LEU A 72 1.27 4.94 -8.49
CA LEU A 72 0.62 6.08 -9.15
C LEU A 72 1.57 7.28 -9.29
N GLU A 73 2.47 7.48 -8.34
CA GLU A 73 3.53 8.48 -8.43
C GLU A 73 4.58 8.03 -9.43
N PHE A 74 5.01 6.76 -9.37
CA PHE A 74 5.99 6.22 -10.31
C PHE A 74 5.49 6.25 -11.77
N ALA A 75 4.20 6.05 -12.01
CA ALA A 75 3.62 6.17 -13.35
C ALA A 75 3.74 7.58 -13.97
N GLU A 76 4.06 8.60 -13.19
CA GLU A 76 4.21 9.98 -13.62
C GLU A 76 5.68 10.43 -13.71
N MET A 77 6.63 9.63 -13.21
CA MET A 77 8.06 9.91 -13.29
C MET A 77 8.60 9.65 -14.70
N ASP A 78 9.64 10.37 -15.07
CA ASP A 78 10.28 10.23 -16.39
C ASP A 78 11.33 9.12 -16.39
N PHE A 79 10.97 7.96 -16.91
CA PHE A 79 11.87 6.81 -17.11
C PHE A 79 12.66 6.86 -18.42
N SER A 80 12.64 7.96 -19.17
CA SER A 80 13.33 8.06 -20.48
C SER A 80 14.87 7.95 -20.37
N SER A 81 15.41 8.25 -19.20
CA SER A 81 16.83 8.08 -18.87
C SER A 81 17.04 8.08 -17.37
N GLU A 82 18.15 7.51 -16.88
CA GLU A 82 18.54 7.58 -15.48
C GLU A 82 18.60 9.03 -14.96
N ALA A 83 19.13 9.96 -15.77
CA ALA A 83 19.26 11.36 -15.38
C ALA A 83 17.89 12.04 -15.20
N ALA A 84 16.92 11.74 -16.06
CA ALA A 84 15.55 12.26 -15.93
C ALA A 84 14.85 11.69 -14.71
N PHE A 85 14.91 10.36 -14.52
CA PHE A 85 14.33 9.70 -13.35
C PHE A 85 14.97 10.19 -12.04
N ARG A 86 16.30 10.38 -12.03
CA ARG A 86 17.05 10.90 -10.89
C ARG A 86 16.60 12.33 -10.53
N ALA A 87 16.34 13.18 -11.51
CA ALA A 87 15.84 14.53 -11.27
C ALA A 87 14.45 14.51 -10.58
N ASP A 88 13.56 13.64 -11.02
CA ASP A 88 12.24 13.45 -10.39
C ASP A 88 12.38 12.86 -8.97
N ALA A 89 13.25 11.86 -8.79
CA ALA A 89 13.54 11.26 -7.49
C ALA A 89 14.10 12.30 -6.51
N ALA A 90 15.08 13.11 -6.95
CA ALA A 90 15.66 14.19 -6.16
C ALA A 90 14.60 15.21 -5.71
N ALA A 91 13.73 15.64 -6.63
CA ALA A 91 12.64 16.58 -6.32
C ALA A 91 11.64 15.97 -5.32
N LEU A 92 11.33 14.67 -5.46
CA LEU A 92 10.47 13.95 -4.52
C LEU A 92 11.07 13.95 -3.11
N MET A 93 12.37 13.62 -2.98
CA MET A 93 13.04 13.57 -1.69
C MET A 93 13.20 14.96 -1.06
N ASP A 94 13.48 16.00 -1.86
CA ASP A 94 13.53 17.40 -1.39
C ASP A 94 12.17 17.86 -0.85
N ASN A 95 11.10 17.49 -1.52
CA ASN A 95 9.73 17.75 -1.05
C ASN A 95 9.45 17.05 0.29
N CYS A 96 9.84 15.78 0.43
CA CYS A 96 9.68 15.05 1.69
C CYS A 96 10.46 15.72 2.82
N LEU A 97 11.71 16.10 2.57
CA LEU A 97 12.55 16.79 3.54
C LEU A 97 11.94 18.16 3.95
N SER A 98 11.37 18.90 3.00
CA SER A 98 10.72 20.20 3.26
C SER A 98 9.54 20.11 4.23
N LEU A 99 8.88 18.96 4.30
CA LEU A 99 7.81 18.68 5.29
C LEU A 99 8.34 18.18 6.64
N GLY A 100 9.66 18.04 6.79
CA GLY A 100 10.26 17.44 7.99
C GLY A 100 10.00 15.92 8.10
N LEU A 101 9.72 15.24 6.99
CA LEU A 101 9.65 13.78 6.96
C LEU A 101 11.04 13.18 7.10
N ASN A 102 11.11 11.96 7.61
CA ASN A 102 12.37 11.22 7.78
C ASN A 102 12.36 9.85 7.10
N THR A 103 11.22 9.42 6.56
CA THR A 103 11.06 8.12 5.91
C THR A 103 10.19 8.23 4.66
N VAL A 104 10.61 7.55 3.59
CA VAL A 104 9.83 7.34 2.36
C VAL A 104 9.49 5.87 2.25
N ILE A 105 8.21 5.54 2.10
CA ILE A 105 7.72 4.18 1.87
C ILE A 105 7.43 4.07 0.37
N ALA A 106 8.38 3.52 -0.39
CA ALA A 106 8.34 3.45 -1.85
C ALA A 106 7.80 2.12 -2.35
N GLN A 107 6.70 2.13 -3.11
CA GLN A 107 6.06 0.91 -3.64
C GLN A 107 6.85 0.32 -4.81
N VAL A 108 7.93 -0.38 -4.49
CA VAL A 108 8.86 -0.94 -5.48
C VAL A 108 8.37 -2.22 -6.14
N ARG A 109 7.38 -2.91 -5.53
CA ARG A 109 6.72 -4.08 -6.11
C ARG A 109 5.19 -4.00 -5.91
N PRO A 110 4.49 -3.18 -6.72
CA PRO A 110 3.04 -3.03 -6.63
C PRO A 110 2.27 -4.21 -7.22
N PHE A 111 2.90 -4.98 -8.12
CA PHE A 111 2.33 -6.07 -8.88
C PHE A 111 3.28 -7.28 -8.92
N GLY A 112 3.05 -8.21 -9.86
CA GLY A 112 3.94 -9.34 -10.12
C GLY A 112 5.21 -8.97 -10.91
N ASP A 113 5.62 -7.71 -10.85
CA ASP A 113 6.82 -7.15 -11.49
C ASP A 113 7.50 -6.15 -10.54
N ALA A 114 8.76 -5.78 -10.81
CA ALA A 114 9.60 -5.02 -9.91
C ALA A 114 10.14 -3.74 -10.53
N LEU A 115 10.22 -2.66 -9.74
CA LEU A 115 10.92 -1.41 -10.06
C LEU A 115 12.41 -1.47 -9.71
N TYR A 116 12.97 -2.67 -9.70
CA TYR A 116 14.35 -2.95 -9.38
C TYR A 116 14.81 -4.20 -10.12
N ARG A 117 16.13 -4.39 -10.22
CA ARG A 117 16.69 -5.59 -10.83
C ARG A 117 16.47 -6.79 -9.94
N SER A 118 15.70 -7.75 -10.44
CA SER A 118 15.35 -8.98 -9.73
C SER A 118 15.66 -10.19 -10.58
N SER A 119 16.13 -11.27 -9.95
CA SER A 119 16.26 -12.59 -10.57
C SER A 119 14.92 -13.36 -10.59
N LEU A 120 13.96 -12.92 -9.77
CA LEU A 120 12.66 -13.58 -9.56
C LEU A 120 11.54 -12.91 -10.36
N PHE A 121 11.51 -11.58 -10.37
CA PHE A 121 10.42 -10.80 -10.97
C PHE A 121 10.88 -10.09 -12.25
N PRO A 122 10.02 -10.02 -13.27
CA PRO A 122 10.31 -9.20 -14.45
C PRO A 122 10.36 -7.72 -14.08
N TRP A 123 11.08 -6.91 -14.89
CA TRP A 123 11.00 -5.46 -14.81
C TRP A 123 9.55 -4.98 -14.90
N SER A 124 9.21 -3.99 -14.08
CA SER A 124 7.86 -3.43 -14.08
C SER A 124 7.54 -2.72 -15.40
N HIS A 125 6.32 -2.97 -15.88
CA HIS A 125 5.77 -2.24 -17.02
C HIS A 125 5.69 -0.72 -16.78
N LEU A 126 5.74 -0.26 -15.54
CA LEU A 126 5.78 1.16 -15.20
C LEU A 126 7.04 1.84 -15.72
N CYS A 127 8.15 1.11 -15.83
CA CYS A 127 9.43 1.68 -16.25
C CYS A 127 9.44 2.03 -17.76
N THR A 128 8.85 1.16 -18.60
CA THR A 128 8.98 1.26 -20.06
C THR A 128 7.65 1.15 -20.81
N GLY A 129 6.56 0.85 -20.11
CA GLY A 129 5.27 0.46 -20.69
C GLY A 129 5.18 -1.02 -21.03
N VAL A 130 6.28 -1.79 -20.95
CA VAL A 130 6.35 -3.22 -21.28
C VAL A 130 6.94 -4.00 -20.11
N GLN A 131 6.21 -4.99 -19.62
CA GLN A 131 6.69 -5.86 -18.56
C GLN A 131 7.90 -6.68 -19.03
N GLY A 132 8.96 -6.73 -18.23
CA GLY A 132 10.20 -7.45 -18.52
C GLY A 132 11.22 -6.67 -19.37
N GLN A 133 10.86 -5.51 -19.88
CA GLN A 133 11.81 -4.67 -20.61
C GLN A 133 12.68 -3.88 -19.64
N ASP A 134 14.01 -4.07 -19.72
CA ASP A 134 14.99 -3.34 -18.92
C ASP A 134 14.97 -1.85 -19.27
N PRO A 135 14.79 -0.95 -18.28
CA PRO A 135 14.82 0.51 -18.48
C PRO A 135 16.23 1.06 -18.76
N GLY A 136 17.28 0.23 -18.66
CA GLY A 136 18.67 0.62 -18.86
C GLY A 136 19.35 1.21 -17.61
N PHE A 137 18.64 1.29 -16.48
CA PHE A 137 19.15 1.68 -15.17
C PHE A 137 18.29 1.03 -14.07
N ASP A 138 18.73 1.13 -12.83
CA ASP A 138 17.98 0.57 -11.69
C ASP A 138 17.24 1.68 -10.92
N PRO A 139 15.90 1.76 -11.03
CA PRO A 139 15.11 2.80 -10.36
C PRO A 139 15.23 2.79 -8.84
N LEU A 140 15.30 1.61 -8.21
CA LEU A 140 15.42 1.51 -6.75
C LEU A 140 16.78 2.01 -6.27
N ASP A 141 17.85 1.70 -6.99
CA ASP A 141 19.21 2.19 -6.66
C ASP A 141 19.27 3.73 -6.73
N VAL A 142 18.62 4.31 -7.75
CA VAL A 142 18.49 5.78 -7.86
C VAL A 142 17.70 6.35 -6.68
N LEU A 143 16.55 5.76 -6.33
CA LEU A 143 15.72 6.23 -5.21
C LEU A 143 16.47 6.17 -3.88
N LEU A 144 17.17 5.07 -3.61
CA LEU A 144 18.01 4.90 -2.41
C LEU A 144 19.12 5.94 -2.35
N THR A 145 19.83 6.13 -3.46
CA THR A 145 20.91 7.14 -3.54
C THR A 145 20.38 8.54 -3.22
N GLU A 146 19.26 8.93 -3.78
CA GLU A 146 18.69 10.27 -3.57
C GLU A 146 18.10 10.44 -2.16
N ALA A 147 17.49 9.39 -1.58
CA ALA A 147 16.99 9.40 -0.22
C ALA A 147 18.15 9.53 0.80
N HIS A 148 19.15 8.65 0.70
CA HIS A 148 20.26 8.61 1.64
C HIS A 148 21.15 9.86 1.57
N ALA A 149 21.34 10.44 0.38
CA ALA A 149 22.07 11.71 0.22
C ALA A 149 21.41 12.87 1.01
N ARG A 150 20.14 12.74 1.36
CA ARG A 150 19.34 13.70 2.13
C ARG A 150 19.09 13.28 3.58
N GLY A 151 19.61 12.14 4.00
CA GLY A 151 19.39 11.57 5.34
C GLY A 151 17.97 11.04 5.55
N LEU A 152 17.24 10.74 4.46
CA LEU A 152 15.95 10.07 4.51
C LEU A 152 16.14 8.56 4.49
N SER A 153 15.39 7.83 5.32
CA SER A 153 15.26 6.39 5.19
C SER A 153 14.30 6.05 4.05
N LEU A 154 14.55 4.92 3.36
CA LEU A 154 13.66 4.38 2.36
C LEU A 154 13.27 2.94 2.71
N GLU A 155 11.99 2.73 3.00
CA GLU A 155 11.42 1.40 3.19
C GLU A 155 10.79 0.93 1.87
N ALA A 156 11.17 -0.28 1.43
CA ALA A 156 10.65 -0.87 0.20
C ALA A 156 9.25 -1.45 0.45
N TRP A 157 8.24 -0.81 -0.13
CA TRP A 157 6.86 -1.29 -0.05
C TRP A 157 6.61 -2.34 -1.14
N VAL A 158 6.24 -3.52 -0.68
CA VAL A 158 5.90 -4.69 -1.47
C VAL A 158 4.43 -5.03 -1.24
N ASN A 159 3.64 -5.11 -2.31
CA ASN A 159 2.34 -5.76 -2.26
C ASN A 159 2.56 -7.28 -2.38
N PRO A 160 2.25 -8.10 -1.36
CA PRO A 160 2.71 -9.49 -1.34
C PRO A 160 2.07 -10.36 -2.43
N TYR A 161 0.75 -10.25 -2.65
CA TYR A 161 0.02 -11.22 -3.47
C TYR A 161 -0.53 -10.68 -4.79
N ARG A 162 -0.63 -9.36 -4.96
CA ARG A 162 -1.22 -8.79 -6.17
C ARG A 162 -0.29 -8.91 -7.37
N LEU A 163 -0.72 -9.60 -8.42
CA LEU A 163 0.02 -9.75 -9.68
C LEU A 163 -0.38 -8.70 -10.72
N ARG A 164 -1.67 -8.33 -10.75
CA ARG A 164 -2.20 -7.23 -11.57
C ARG A 164 -3.58 -6.82 -11.05
N SER A 165 -3.95 -5.57 -11.26
CA SER A 165 -5.26 -5.04 -10.86
C SER A 165 -6.32 -5.14 -11.96
N SER A 166 -5.93 -5.35 -13.22
CA SER A 166 -6.81 -5.44 -14.38
C SER A 166 -6.29 -6.47 -15.38
N ALA A 167 -7.19 -7.11 -16.10
CA ALA A 167 -6.83 -8.07 -17.14
C ALA A 167 -6.12 -7.42 -18.34
N SER A 168 -6.22 -6.10 -18.51
CA SER A 168 -5.63 -5.34 -19.60
C SER A 168 -4.24 -4.76 -19.27
N MET A 169 -3.76 -4.85 -18.01
CA MET A 169 -2.49 -4.25 -17.59
C MET A 169 -1.65 -5.23 -16.79
N PRO A 170 -0.40 -5.47 -17.17
CA PRO A 170 0.24 -5.00 -18.41
C PRO A 170 -0.35 -5.65 -19.65
N PRO A 171 -0.32 -4.98 -20.82
CA PRO A 171 -0.94 -5.50 -22.05
C PRO A 171 -0.25 -6.76 -22.58
N VAL A 172 1.04 -6.92 -22.31
CA VAL A 172 1.84 -8.09 -22.64
C VAL A 172 2.59 -8.53 -21.40
N LEU A 173 2.47 -9.81 -21.06
CA LEU A 173 3.19 -10.41 -19.94
C LEU A 173 4.60 -10.82 -20.38
N ALA A 174 5.58 -10.61 -19.51
CA ALA A 174 6.92 -11.15 -19.68
C ALA A 174 6.89 -12.69 -19.63
N GLU A 175 7.87 -13.35 -20.29
CA GLU A 175 7.96 -14.82 -20.28
C GLU A 175 8.08 -15.38 -18.85
N ASN A 176 8.84 -14.72 -17.98
CA ASN A 176 9.02 -15.07 -16.56
C ASN A 176 7.96 -14.49 -15.63
N SER A 177 6.86 -13.92 -16.15
CA SER A 177 5.73 -13.52 -15.31
C SER A 177 5.13 -14.73 -14.60
N LEU A 178 4.80 -14.61 -13.31
CA LEU A 178 4.14 -15.67 -12.54
C LEU A 178 2.80 -16.10 -13.12
N LEU A 179 2.13 -15.24 -13.86
CA LEU A 179 0.92 -15.58 -14.60
C LEU A 179 1.19 -16.60 -15.73
N ASN A 180 2.42 -16.65 -16.26
CA ASN A 180 2.84 -17.60 -17.26
C ASN A 180 3.52 -18.83 -16.65
N THR A 181 4.37 -18.63 -15.66
CA THR A 181 5.24 -19.69 -15.10
C THR A 181 4.57 -20.53 -14.03
N HIS A 182 3.63 -19.94 -13.26
CA HIS A 182 2.93 -20.57 -12.15
C HIS A 182 1.44 -20.25 -12.14
N PRO A 183 0.70 -20.52 -13.24
CA PRO A 183 -0.73 -20.26 -13.31
C PRO A 183 -1.52 -21.03 -12.22
N GLU A 184 -1.02 -22.14 -11.73
CA GLU A 184 -1.61 -22.94 -10.63
C GLU A 184 -1.56 -22.24 -9.28
N TRP A 185 -0.73 -21.21 -9.11
CA TRP A 185 -0.67 -20.39 -7.89
C TRP A 185 -1.65 -19.21 -7.94
N VAL A 186 -2.28 -18.97 -9.08
CA VAL A 186 -3.04 -17.74 -9.33
C VAL A 186 -4.53 -17.93 -9.09
N CYS A 187 -5.12 -17.01 -8.35
CA CYS A 187 -6.56 -16.82 -8.31
C CYS A 187 -6.95 -15.49 -8.98
N THR A 188 -8.11 -15.49 -9.63
CA THR A 188 -8.67 -14.31 -10.30
C THR A 188 -9.88 -13.82 -9.52
N VAL A 189 -9.88 -12.54 -9.16
CA VAL A 189 -11.00 -11.89 -8.46
C VAL A 189 -11.35 -10.62 -9.22
N ASN A 190 -12.58 -10.54 -9.71
CA ASN A 190 -13.01 -9.52 -10.67
C ASN A 190 -12.09 -9.54 -11.90
N GLU A 191 -11.41 -8.43 -12.20
CA GLU A 191 -10.44 -8.33 -13.29
C GLU A 191 -8.98 -8.50 -12.84
N GLY A 192 -8.74 -8.57 -11.53
CA GLY A 192 -7.42 -8.70 -10.93
C GLY A 192 -6.92 -10.14 -10.88
N ALA A 193 -5.61 -10.31 -10.83
CA ALA A 193 -4.96 -11.59 -10.58
C ALA A 193 -4.06 -11.49 -9.36
N TYR A 194 -4.10 -12.53 -8.54
CA TYR A 194 -3.41 -12.58 -7.25
C TYR A 194 -2.79 -13.96 -7.04
N LEU A 195 -1.68 -14.02 -6.34
CA LEU A 195 -1.22 -15.29 -5.79
C LEU A 195 -2.24 -15.75 -4.74
N ASN A 196 -2.56 -17.04 -4.74
CA ASN A 196 -3.46 -17.60 -3.74
C ASN A 196 -2.73 -17.73 -2.40
N PRO A 197 -3.17 -17.03 -1.34
CA PRO A 197 -2.51 -17.06 -0.04
C PRO A 197 -2.50 -18.42 0.65
N ALA A 198 -3.33 -19.34 0.19
CA ALA A 198 -3.43 -20.70 0.67
C ALA A 198 -2.35 -21.64 0.11
N ILE A 199 -1.57 -21.20 -0.88
CA ILE A 199 -0.50 -21.98 -1.52
C ILE A 199 0.83 -21.64 -0.86
N PRO A 200 1.44 -22.60 -0.11
CA PRO A 200 2.70 -22.35 0.59
C PRO A 200 3.84 -21.89 -0.33
N GLU A 201 3.98 -22.52 -1.50
CA GLU A 201 5.02 -22.25 -2.48
C GLU A 201 4.92 -20.82 -3.02
N ALA A 202 3.70 -20.30 -3.20
CA ALA A 202 3.47 -18.92 -3.60
C ALA A 202 3.89 -17.93 -2.50
N ALA A 203 3.62 -18.24 -1.24
CA ALA A 203 4.09 -17.45 -0.11
C ALA A 203 5.61 -17.49 0.01
N ASP A 204 6.23 -18.66 -0.13
CA ASP A 204 7.69 -18.83 -0.09
C ASP A 204 8.38 -18.04 -1.21
N TYR A 205 7.78 -17.96 -2.39
CA TYR A 205 8.30 -17.14 -3.50
C TYR A 205 8.27 -15.63 -3.17
N VAL A 206 7.22 -15.16 -2.49
CA VAL A 206 7.16 -13.78 -2.00
C VAL A 206 8.28 -13.52 -0.98
N VAL A 207 8.52 -14.46 -0.05
CA VAL A 207 9.58 -14.36 0.95
C VAL A 207 10.96 -14.34 0.30
N GLN A 208 11.19 -15.15 -0.75
CA GLN A 208 12.44 -15.10 -1.54
C GLN A 208 12.63 -13.72 -2.16
N GLY A 209 11.58 -13.09 -2.69
CA GLY A 209 11.64 -11.73 -3.21
C GLY A 209 11.97 -10.68 -2.15
N VAL A 210 11.49 -10.85 -0.92
CA VAL A 210 11.88 -10.01 0.23
C VAL A 210 13.35 -10.21 0.58
N ALA A 211 13.81 -11.46 0.65
CA ALA A 211 15.21 -11.78 0.90
C ALA A 211 16.14 -11.22 -0.18
N GLU A 212 15.75 -11.30 -1.47
CA GLU A 212 16.49 -10.71 -2.58
C GLU A 212 16.66 -9.19 -2.42
N LEU A 213 15.57 -8.49 -2.05
CA LEU A 213 15.60 -7.04 -1.81
C LEU A 213 16.62 -6.66 -0.74
N VAL A 214 16.51 -7.25 0.45
CA VAL A 214 17.36 -6.88 1.58
C VAL A 214 18.81 -7.35 1.42
N GLN A 215 19.07 -8.33 0.55
CA GLN A 215 20.43 -8.79 0.24
C GLN A 215 21.15 -7.93 -0.81
N ASN A 216 20.38 -7.37 -1.76
CA ASN A 216 20.93 -6.69 -2.92
C ASN A 216 20.83 -5.16 -2.85
N TYR A 217 19.96 -4.62 -2.00
CA TYR A 217 19.71 -3.18 -1.90
C TYR A 217 19.85 -2.68 -0.47
N ALA A 218 20.37 -1.47 -0.33
CA ALA A 218 20.51 -0.80 0.95
C ALA A 218 19.19 -0.16 1.44
N VAL A 219 18.10 -0.94 1.41
CA VAL A 219 16.82 -0.49 1.96
C VAL A 219 16.89 -0.40 3.48
N ASP A 220 16.16 0.55 4.08
CA ASP A 220 16.12 0.72 5.55
C ASP A 220 15.04 -0.14 6.20
N GLY A 221 14.22 -0.80 5.38
CA GLY A 221 13.20 -1.72 5.83
C GLY A 221 12.32 -2.21 4.68
N ILE A 222 11.45 -3.14 5.04
CA ILE A 222 10.41 -3.68 4.15
C ILE A 222 9.05 -3.33 4.73
N HIS A 223 8.15 -2.91 3.87
CA HIS A 223 6.77 -2.55 4.22
C HIS A 223 5.77 -3.35 3.39
N PHE A 224 4.81 -4.01 4.06
CA PHE A 224 3.64 -4.60 3.40
C PHE A 224 2.39 -3.73 3.64
N ASP A 225 1.48 -3.72 2.68
CA ASP A 225 0.14 -3.15 2.86
C ASP A 225 -0.87 -4.19 3.39
N ASP A 226 -2.17 -3.88 3.31
CA ASP A 226 -3.26 -4.71 3.82
C ASP A 226 -3.83 -5.70 2.80
N TYR A 227 -3.26 -5.80 1.60
CA TYR A 227 -3.81 -6.65 0.54
C TYR A 227 -3.30 -8.10 0.63
N PHE A 228 -3.86 -8.88 1.57
CA PHE A 228 -3.54 -10.30 1.72
C PHE A 228 -4.52 -11.17 0.94
N TYR A 229 -5.71 -11.44 1.47
CA TYR A 229 -6.73 -12.16 0.72
C TYR A 229 -7.50 -11.20 -0.21
N PRO A 230 -7.63 -11.51 -1.52
CA PRO A 230 -8.32 -10.63 -2.46
C PRO A 230 -9.85 -10.68 -2.34
N THR A 231 -10.38 -11.67 -1.62
CA THR A 231 -11.83 -11.88 -1.39
C THR A 231 -12.08 -12.78 -0.20
N THR A 232 -13.27 -12.68 0.36
CA THR A 232 -13.77 -13.60 1.40
C THR A 232 -14.46 -14.84 0.80
N ASP A 233 -14.64 -14.90 -0.53
CA ASP A 233 -15.25 -16.05 -1.20
C ASP A 233 -14.46 -17.33 -0.89
N PRO A 234 -15.11 -18.37 -0.30
CA PRO A 234 -14.42 -19.61 0.06
C PRO A 234 -14.00 -20.45 -1.15
N SER A 235 -14.47 -20.15 -2.34
CA SER A 235 -14.14 -20.94 -3.53
C SER A 235 -12.69 -20.81 -3.98
N ILE A 236 -12.01 -19.69 -3.63
CA ILE A 236 -10.64 -19.41 -4.10
C ILE A 236 -9.59 -20.37 -3.55
N ASP A 237 -9.84 -20.95 -2.38
CA ASP A 237 -8.92 -21.83 -1.65
C ASP A 237 -9.61 -23.10 -1.11
N ALA A 238 -10.80 -23.43 -1.65
CA ALA A 238 -11.60 -24.55 -1.17
C ALA A 238 -10.85 -25.91 -1.19
N ALA A 239 -10.05 -26.15 -2.24
CA ALA A 239 -9.27 -27.38 -2.36
C ALA A 239 -8.16 -27.47 -1.31
N GLN A 240 -7.46 -26.36 -1.07
CA GLN A 240 -6.39 -26.25 -0.08
C GLN A 240 -6.95 -26.37 1.34
N PHE A 241 -8.08 -25.71 1.61
CA PHE A 241 -8.76 -25.83 2.90
C PHE A 241 -9.23 -27.27 3.18
N ALA A 242 -9.86 -27.92 2.21
CA ALA A 242 -10.26 -29.32 2.35
C ALA A 242 -9.07 -30.26 2.60
N ALA A 243 -7.93 -30.00 1.95
CA ALA A 243 -6.70 -30.78 2.13
C ALA A 243 -6.01 -30.52 3.47
N SER A 244 -6.22 -29.35 4.10
CA SER A 244 -5.61 -29.01 5.39
C SER A 244 -6.16 -29.81 6.56
N GLY A 245 -7.39 -30.31 6.48
CA GLY A 245 -8.10 -30.97 7.57
C GLY A 245 -8.59 -30.00 8.66
N GLU A 246 -8.45 -28.70 8.49
CA GLU A 246 -8.90 -27.70 9.44
C GLU A 246 -10.43 -27.54 9.39
N ALA A 247 -11.03 -27.16 10.52
CA ALA A 247 -12.48 -27.00 10.63
C ALA A 247 -12.97 -25.55 10.51
N ASP A 248 -12.10 -24.57 10.77
CA ASP A 248 -12.40 -23.12 10.74
C ASP A 248 -11.63 -22.44 9.62
N LEU A 249 -12.30 -22.13 8.52
CA LEU A 249 -11.75 -21.47 7.35
C LEU A 249 -11.12 -20.12 7.72
N THR A 250 -11.77 -19.33 8.58
CA THR A 250 -11.29 -17.99 8.95
C THR A 250 -10.02 -18.07 9.80
N ALA A 251 -9.96 -19.00 10.75
CA ALA A 251 -8.75 -19.22 11.54
C ALA A 251 -7.60 -19.76 10.68
N TRP A 252 -7.89 -20.68 9.76
CA TRP A 252 -6.91 -21.24 8.85
C TRP A 252 -6.34 -20.18 7.89
N ARG A 253 -7.17 -19.30 7.33
CA ARG A 253 -6.72 -18.18 6.49
C ARG A 253 -5.83 -17.21 7.26
N ARG A 254 -6.16 -16.90 8.54
CA ARG A 254 -5.30 -16.09 9.41
C ARG A 254 -3.94 -16.73 9.64
N THR A 255 -3.90 -18.05 9.79
CA THR A 255 -2.64 -18.80 9.92
C THR A 255 -1.79 -18.67 8.64
N ASN A 256 -2.41 -18.78 7.45
CA ASN A 256 -1.70 -18.61 6.17
C ASN A 256 -1.09 -17.21 6.02
N VAL A 257 -1.86 -16.17 6.34
CA VAL A 257 -1.36 -14.77 6.28
C VAL A 257 -0.25 -14.54 7.30
N THR A 258 -0.44 -14.98 8.56
CA THR A 258 0.57 -14.83 9.62
C THR A 258 1.85 -15.58 9.28
N ARG A 259 1.76 -16.77 8.65
CA ARG A 259 2.93 -17.52 8.19
C ARG A 259 3.76 -16.73 7.17
N LEU A 260 3.12 -16.11 6.15
CA LEU A 260 3.82 -15.26 5.18
C LEU A 260 4.51 -14.09 5.88
N VAL A 261 3.76 -13.35 6.71
CA VAL A 261 4.26 -12.13 7.36
C VAL A 261 5.41 -12.45 8.29
N LYS A 262 5.29 -13.53 9.10
CA LYS A 262 6.38 -14.02 9.95
C LYS A 262 7.61 -14.44 9.14
N ALA A 263 7.44 -15.19 8.07
CA ALA A 263 8.54 -15.65 7.25
C ALA A 263 9.26 -14.47 6.54
N ALA A 264 8.51 -13.46 6.11
CA ALA A 264 9.09 -12.22 5.56
C ALA A 264 9.88 -11.44 6.63
N HIS A 265 9.31 -11.27 7.83
CA HIS A 265 10.03 -10.69 8.97
C HIS A 265 11.34 -11.43 9.25
N ASP A 266 11.29 -12.76 9.35
CA ASP A 266 12.46 -13.57 9.64
C ASP A 266 13.54 -13.46 8.56
N ALA A 267 13.14 -13.40 7.28
CA ALA A 267 14.06 -13.19 6.17
C ALA A 267 14.76 -11.81 6.26
N VAL A 268 14.03 -10.76 6.62
CA VAL A 268 14.62 -9.43 6.86
C VAL A 268 15.60 -9.47 8.02
N LYS A 269 15.21 -10.05 9.16
CA LYS A 269 16.08 -10.13 10.35
C LYS A 269 17.30 -11.04 10.16
N ALA A 270 17.18 -12.06 9.32
CA ALA A 270 18.31 -12.93 8.99
C ALA A 270 19.34 -12.22 8.10
N ALA A 271 18.93 -11.30 7.25
CA ALA A 271 19.82 -10.49 6.43
C ALA A 271 20.53 -9.40 7.27
N ASP A 272 19.76 -8.64 8.02
CA ASP A 272 20.26 -7.63 8.96
C ASP A 272 19.23 -7.42 10.09
N PRO A 273 19.58 -7.70 11.36
CA PRO A 273 18.65 -7.55 12.48
C PRO A 273 18.25 -6.09 12.76
N THR A 274 18.94 -5.10 12.20
CA THR A 274 18.62 -3.68 12.35
C THR A 274 17.58 -3.19 11.35
N LEU A 275 17.39 -3.88 10.22
CA LEU A 275 16.37 -3.55 9.24
C LEU A 275 14.98 -3.73 9.83
N ARG A 276 14.06 -2.86 9.43
CA ARG A 276 12.68 -2.89 9.91
C ARG A 276 11.79 -3.67 8.96
N PHE A 277 10.83 -4.38 9.54
CA PHE A 277 9.72 -4.98 8.81
C PHE A 277 8.39 -4.52 9.39
N GLY A 278 7.57 -3.87 8.60
CA GLY A 278 6.28 -3.37 9.04
C GLY A 278 5.13 -3.67 8.11
N VAL A 279 3.92 -3.55 8.63
CA VAL A 279 2.68 -3.72 7.87
C VAL A 279 1.75 -2.55 8.13
N SER A 280 1.05 -2.09 7.08
CA SER A 280 -0.03 -1.13 7.21
C SER A 280 -1.40 -1.84 7.05
N PRO A 281 -1.97 -2.37 8.14
CA PRO A 281 -3.30 -2.97 8.12
C PRO A 281 -4.38 -1.92 7.88
N GLN A 282 -5.62 -2.36 7.62
CA GLN A 282 -6.75 -1.43 7.53
C GLN A 282 -6.95 -0.69 8.86
N GLY A 283 -7.57 0.48 8.80
CA GLY A 283 -7.94 1.21 10.01
C GLY A 283 -9.06 0.55 10.81
N ASN A 284 -9.83 -0.34 10.19
CA ASN A 284 -10.89 -1.13 10.82
C ASN A 284 -10.38 -2.50 11.24
N PRO A 285 -10.16 -2.76 12.55
CA PRO A 285 -9.65 -4.05 13.02
C PRO A 285 -10.58 -5.25 12.71
N ASP A 286 -11.90 -5.00 12.53
CA ASP A 286 -12.84 -6.08 12.19
C ASP A 286 -12.64 -6.55 10.74
N ASN A 287 -12.37 -5.62 9.80
CA ASN A 287 -12.05 -5.95 8.42
C ASN A 287 -10.70 -6.67 8.31
N ASP A 288 -9.70 -6.21 9.05
CA ASP A 288 -8.41 -6.90 9.14
C ASP A 288 -8.61 -8.38 9.51
N ARG A 289 -9.39 -8.61 10.58
CA ARG A 289 -9.62 -9.95 11.07
C ARG A 289 -10.45 -10.82 10.12
N ASN A 290 -11.50 -10.26 9.51
CA ASN A 290 -12.56 -11.03 8.85
C ASN A 290 -12.48 -10.99 7.32
N GLU A 291 -11.78 -10.00 6.74
CA GLU A 291 -11.69 -9.82 5.29
C GLU A 291 -10.24 -9.99 4.79
N GLN A 292 -9.26 -9.41 5.51
CA GLN A 292 -7.84 -9.55 5.19
C GLN A 292 -7.17 -10.73 5.89
N TYR A 293 -7.85 -11.30 6.90
CA TYR A 293 -7.38 -12.43 7.72
C TYR A 293 -6.07 -12.14 8.46
N THR A 294 -5.89 -10.89 8.88
CA THR A 294 -4.78 -10.44 9.71
C THR A 294 -5.03 -10.82 11.16
N ASP A 295 -4.11 -11.51 11.81
CA ASP A 295 -4.18 -11.80 13.24
C ASP A 295 -3.48 -10.70 14.06
N LEU A 296 -4.16 -9.56 14.21
CA LEU A 296 -3.63 -8.39 14.93
C LEU A 296 -3.20 -8.74 16.37
N SER A 297 -3.89 -9.68 17.04
CA SER A 297 -3.56 -10.05 18.40
C SER A 297 -2.19 -10.72 18.48
N VAL A 298 -1.92 -11.64 17.56
CA VAL A 298 -0.62 -12.32 17.45
C VAL A 298 0.45 -11.32 17.01
N TRP A 299 0.19 -10.52 15.98
CA TRP A 299 1.19 -9.61 15.41
C TRP A 299 1.63 -8.51 16.38
N LEU A 300 0.70 -8.02 17.22
CA LEU A 300 1.02 -7.00 18.22
C LEU A 300 1.73 -7.56 19.45
N THR A 301 1.43 -8.79 19.88
CA THR A 301 1.89 -9.30 21.16
C THR A 301 3.07 -10.27 21.08
N ALA A 302 3.33 -10.85 19.91
CA ALA A 302 4.48 -11.72 19.69
C ALA A 302 5.79 -10.93 19.81
N SER A 303 6.83 -11.55 20.39
CA SER A 303 8.11 -10.87 20.65
C SER A 303 9.27 -11.84 20.60
N GLY A 304 10.49 -11.32 20.52
CA GLY A 304 11.69 -12.14 20.44
C GLY A 304 11.69 -12.98 19.16
N ALA A 305 11.95 -14.28 19.28
CA ALA A 305 11.98 -15.21 18.15
C ALA A 305 10.60 -15.41 17.49
N ASP A 306 9.52 -15.13 18.23
CA ASP A 306 8.15 -15.25 17.74
C ASP A 306 7.61 -13.96 17.14
N ALA A 307 8.37 -12.84 17.18
CA ALA A 307 7.96 -11.56 16.60
C ALA A 307 7.56 -11.72 15.13
N VAL A 308 6.47 -11.07 14.75
CA VAL A 308 5.90 -11.16 13.39
C VAL A 308 6.16 -9.87 12.62
N VAL A 309 6.23 -8.74 13.31
CA VAL A 309 6.48 -7.41 12.75
C VAL A 309 7.29 -6.57 13.75
N ASP A 310 8.01 -5.57 13.27
CA ASP A 310 8.62 -4.53 14.12
C ASP A 310 7.65 -3.37 14.37
N TYR A 311 6.72 -3.13 13.44
CA TYR A 311 5.69 -2.12 13.61
C TYR A 311 4.41 -2.43 12.84
N LEU A 312 3.29 -1.85 13.30
CA LEU A 312 2.07 -1.71 12.52
C LEU A 312 1.77 -0.23 12.28
N CYS A 313 1.19 0.06 11.10
CA CYS A 313 0.78 1.41 10.71
C CYS A 313 -0.67 1.39 10.18
N PRO A 314 -1.71 1.23 11.04
CA PRO A 314 -3.09 1.16 10.60
C PRO A 314 -3.51 2.38 9.78
N GLN A 315 -4.26 2.13 8.70
CA GLN A 315 -4.69 3.11 7.71
C GLN A 315 -5.95 3.84 8.20
N ILE A 316 -5.79 4.75 9.16
CA ILE A 316 -6.90 5.53 9.71
C ILE A 316 -7.15 6.77 8.84
N TYR A 317 -7.99 6.63 7.82
CA TYR A 317 -8.25 7.66 6.81
C TYR A 317 -9.57 8.42 7.02
N TRP A 318 -10.04 8.50 8.27
CA TRP A 318 -11.24 9.23 8.67
C TRP A 318 -10.90 10.52 9.41
N GLY A 319 -11.84 11.44 9.40
CA GLY A 319 -11.76 12.71 10.13
C GLY A 319 -12.39 12.62 11.51
N TYR A 320 -12.42 13.75 12.19
CA TYR A 320 -13.07 13.88 13.48
C TYR A 320 -14.59 13.74 13.34
N GLY A 321 -15.21 13.13 14.34
CA GLY A 321 -16.65 12.93 14.38
C GLY A 321 -17.20 12.11 13.22
N TYR A 322 -16.33 11.38 12.47
CA TYR A 322 -16.78 10.52 11.37
C TYR A 322 -17.94 9.62 11.82
N THR A 323 -19.04 9.69 11.11
CA THR A 323 -20.27 8.97 11.46
C THR A 323 -20.68 8.06 10.32
N LEU A 324 -20.89 6.78 10.61
CA LEU A 324 -21.48 5.83 9.66
C LEU A 324 -22.95 6.15 9.40
N SER A 325 -23.53 5.67 8.32
CA SER A 325 -24.96 5.77 8.02
C SER A 325 -25.86 5.15 9.10
N SER A 326 -25.30 4.23 9.91
CA SER A 326 -25.95 3.66 11.09
C SER A 326 -25.99 4.58 12.30
N GLY A 327 -25.30 5.73 12.27
CA GLY A 327 -25.13 6.66 13.39
C GLY A 327 -23.93 6.33 14.29
N SER A 328 -23.20 5.25 14.05
CA SER A 328 -22.00 4.91 14.83
C SER A 328 -20.84 5.84 14.50
N THR A 329 -20.13 6.31 15.55
CA THR A 329 -18.92 7.13 15.44
C THR A 329 -17.64 6.35 15.75
N ARG A 330 -17.69 5.00 15.78
CA ARG A 330 -16.53 4.16 16.13
C ARG A 330 -15.30 4.49 15.30
N PHE A 331 -15.48 4.77 13.99
CA PHE A 331 -14.37 5.07 13.09
C PHE A 331 -14.04 6.56 13.00
N ALA A 332 -14.64 7.42 13.85
CA ALA A 332 -14.12 8.78 14.01
C ALA A 332 -12.63 8.72 14.40
N PHE A 333 -11.83 9.63 13.86
CA PHE A 333 -10.37 9.65 14.08
C PHE A 333 -9.99 9.46 15.54
N GLU A 334 -10.62 10.21 16.41
CA GLU A 334 -10.37 10.17 17.86
C GLU A 334 -10.70 8.81 18.48
N ASN A 335 -11.82 8.19 18.08
CA ASN A 335 -12.30 6.95 18.67
C ASN A 335 -11.48 5.74 18.17
N ILE A 336 -11.25 5.63 16.86
CA ILE A 336 -10.50 4.51 16.31
C ILE A 336 -9.01 4.59 16.67
N THR A 337 -8.44 5.80 16.79
CA THR A 337 -7.07 5.98 17.28
C THR A 337 -6.95 5.50 18.73
N ALA A 338 -7.91 5.86 19.57
CA ALA A 338 -7.95 5.38 20.96
C ALA A 338 -8.12 3.85 21.04
N GLU A 339 -8.95 3.26 20.16
CA GLU A 339 -9.13 1.81 20.06
C GLU A 339 -7.80 1.11 19.75
N TRP A 340 -7.05 1.58 18.72
CA TRP A 340 -5.76 1.03 18.37
C TRP A 340 -4.70 1.19 19.46
N LEU A 341 -4.64 2.34 20.12
CA LEU A 341 -3.70 2.59 21.22
C LEU A 341 -3.97 1.71 22.45
N ALA A 342 -5.23 1.30 22.66
CA ALA A 342 -5.62 0.43 23.76
C ALA A 342 -5.33 -1.06 23.51
N LEU A 343 -4.99 -1.46 22.29
CA LEU A 343 -4.67 -2.86 21.99
C LEU A 343 -3.40 -3.31 22.74
N PRO A 344 -3.42 -4.47 23.41
CA PRO A 344 -2.21 -5.06 23.99
C PRO A 344 -1.12 -5.22 22.94
N ARG A 345 0.12 -4.81 23.27
CA ARG A 345 1.26 -5.01 22.38
C ARG A 345 2.55 -5.24 23.15
N ALA A 346 3.49 -5.91 22.52
CA ALA A 346 4.85 -6.07 23.02
C ALA A 346 5.59 -4.71 22.96
N GLU A 347 6.53 -4.48 23.86
CA GLU A 347 7.36 -3.26 23.87
C GLU A 347 8.21 -3.14 22.60
N SER A 348 8.56 -4.27 21.98
CA SER A 348 9.31 -4.32 20.74
C SER A 348 8.49 -3.95 19.50
N THR A 349 7.15 -3.93 19.58
CA THR A 349 6.28 -3.63 18.44
C THR A 349 5.82 -2.18 18.48
N ALA A 350 6.31 -1.37 17.55
CA ALA A 350 5.89 0.02 17.42
C ALA A 350 4.50 0.14 16.78
N LEU A 351 3.76 1.21 17.14
CA LEU A 351 2.49 1.55 16.52
C LEU A 351 2.58 2.95 15.96
N TYR A 352 2.41 3.05 14.64
CA TYR A 352 2.34 4.29 13.87
C TYR A 352 0.95 4.44 13.27
N PHE A 353 0.62 5.62 12.70
CA PHE A 353 -0.73 5.87 12.23
C PHE A 353 -0.74 6.44 10.82
N GLY A 354 -1.35 5.72 9.87
CA GLY A 354 -1.58 6.18 8.51
C GLY A 354 -2.67 7.25 8.44
N ARG A 355 -2.39 8.36 7.74
CA ARG A 355 -3.30 9.48 7.55
C ARG A 355 -3.64 9.67 6.08
N GLY A 356 -4.92 9.91 5.77
CA GLY A 356 -5.41 10.03 4.40
C GLY A 356 -5.25 11.43 3.81
N ALA A 357 -4.07 11.77 3.27
CA ALA A 357 -3.85 13.05 2.61
C ALA A 357 -4.76 13.26 1.37
N TYR A 358 -5.21 12.19 0.73
CA TYR A 358 -6.14 12.25 -0.40
C TYR A 358 -7.56 12.74 -0.03
N ARG A 359 -7.84 12.89 1.26
CA ARG A 359 -9.08 13.47 1.79
C ARG A 359 -9.12 15.00 1.72
N ILE A 360 -7.98 15.64 1.57
CA ILE A 360 -7.87 17.11 1.47
C ILE A 360 -8.80 17.59 0.34
N GLY A 361 -9.71 18.50 0.66
CA GLY A 361 -10.68 19.06 -0.29
C GLY A 361 -11.81 18.14 -0.72
N VAL A 362 -11.75 16.84 -0.39
CA VAL A 362 -12.71 15.82 -0.83
C VAL A 362 -13.64 15.38 0.30
N GLY A 363 -13.11 15.25 1.52
CA GLY A 363 -13.83 14.71 2.67
C GLY A 363 -13.67 13.19 2.82
N ASP A 364 -14.21 12.65 3.91
CA ASP A 364 -14.10 11.23 4.27
C ASP A 364 -15.36 10.40 4.01
N GLY A 365 -16.44 11.04 3.56
CA GLY A 365 -17.72 10.39 3.26
C GLY A 365 -18.55 10.04 4.48
N GLY A 366 -18.24 10.58 5.66
CA GLY A 366 -19.04 10.43 6.86
C GLY A 366 -20.42 11.08 6.75
N ALA A 367 -21.37 10.61 7.55
CA ALA A 367 -22.71 11.18 7.65
C ALA A 367 -22.77 12.43 8.54
N ASN A 368 -21.69 12.80 9.22
CA ASN A 368 -21.57 14.02 10.00
C ASN A 368 -21.54 15.27 9.10
N ALA A 369 -22.02 16.40 9.64
CA ALA A 369 -22.20 17.64 8.88
C ALA A 369 -20.88 18.23 8.35
N ASP A 370 -19.77 17.99 9.03
CA ASP A 370 -18.45 18.52 8.72
C ASP A 370 -17.51 17.51 8.03
N SER A 371 -18.07 16.39 7.54
CA SER A 371 -17.32 15.33 6.83
C SER A 371 -16.50 15.80 5.63
N VAL A 372 -16.86 16.96 5.04
CA VAL A 372 -16.09 17.62 3.96
C VAL A 372 -15.37 18.85 4.48
N SER A 373 -16.06 19.74 5.22
CA SER A 373 -15.52 21.05 5.59
C SER A 373 -14.25 20.96 6.45
N GLN A 374 -14.13 19.97 7.33
CA GLN A 374 -12.91 19.76 8.12
C GLN A 374 -11.68 19.49 7.25
N TRP A 375 -11.85 18.86 6.07
CA TRP A 375 -10.80 18.58 5.12
C TRP A 375 -10.50 19.75 4.17
N CYS A 376 -11.25 20.84 4.28
CA CYS A 376 -11.06 22.09 3.55
C CYS A 376 -10.43 23.20 4.41
N THR A 377 -9.89 22.88 5.58
CA THR A 377 -9.29 23.86 6.50
C THR A 377 -7.85 24.20 6.17
N GLY A 378 -7.15 23.36 5.38
CA GLY A 378 -5.72 23.48 5.11
C GLY A 378 -4.83 23.15 6.32
N SER A 379 -5.39 22.48 7.35
CA SER A 379 -4.65 22.05 8.55
C SER A 379 -5.22 20.79 9.20
N ALA A 380 -6.06 20.04 8.47
CA ALA A 380 -6.72 18.84 8.99
C ALA A 380 -5.71 17.76 9.42
N LEU A 381 -4.72 17.49 8.58
CA LEU A 381 -3.65 16.52 8.87
C LEU A 381 -2.75 17.00 10.01
N ALA A 382 -2.35 18.28 10.01
CA ALA A 382 -1.52 18.85 11.06
C ALA A 382 -2.20 18.74 12.43
N ARG A 383 -3.52 19.01 12.50
CA ARG A 383 -4.32 18.81 13.71
C ARG A 383 -4.30 17.34 14.16
N GLN A 384 -4.52 16.39 13.25
CA GLN A 384 -4.49 14.96 13.57
C GLN A 384 -3.11 14.51 14.06
N VAL A 385 -2.02 15.02 13.46
CA VAL A 385 -0.64 14.75 13.93
C VAL A 385 -0.42 15.30 15.33
N THR A 386 -0.93 16.50 15.63
CA THR A 386 -0.84 17.09 16.98
C THR A 386 -1.51 16.19 18.02
N ASP A 387 -2.71 15.67 17.71
CA ASP A 387 -3.45 14.81 18.64
C ASP A 387 -2.77 13.43 18.77
N LEU A 388 -2.20 12.86 17.70
CA LEU A 388 -1.39 11.65 17.78
C LEU A 388 -0.18 11.81 18.70
N ARG A 389 0.55 12.94 18.59
CA ARG A 389 1.68 13.28 19.47
C ARG A 389 1.22 13.39 20.93
N SER A 390 0.09 14.06 21.16
CA SER A 390 -0.50 14.21 22.49
C SER A 390 -0.94 12.87 23.09
N ALA A 391 -1.35 11.93 22.26
CA ALA A 391 -1.71 10.58 22.66
C ALA A 391 -0.50 9.62 22.83
N GLY A 392 0.73 10.09 22.58
CA GLY A 392 1.95 9.30 22.71
C GLY A 392 2.19 8.31 21.57
N ALA A 393 1.63 8.56 20.38
CA ALA A 393 1.90 7.76 19.21
C ALA A 393 3.39 7.85 18.80
N GLY A 394 4.00 6.73 18.38
CA GLY A 394 5.40 6.67 17.98
C GLY A 394 5.70 7.32 16.62
N GLY A 395 4.67 7.60 15.83
CA GLY A 395 4.82 8.22 14.51
C GLY A 395 3.58 8.14 13.65
N TRP A 396 3.72 8.63 12.41
CA TRP A 396 2.64 8.72 11.44
C TRP A 396 3.17 8.66 10.00
N ALA A 397 2.28 8.31 9.09
CA ALA A 397 2.56 8.28 7.66
C ALA A 397 1.41 8.91 6.86
N LEU A 398 1.71 9.58 5.75
CA LEU A 398 0.74 10.27 4.90
C LEU A 398 0.46 9.47 3.62
N TYR A 399 -0.77 9.08 3.38
CA TYR A 399 -1.19 8.45 2.14
C TYR A 399 -1.93 9.46 1.28
N ARG A 400 -1.36 9.97 0.20
CA ARG A 400 -0.06 9.65 -0.41
C ARG A 400 0.66 10.92 -0.87
N TYR A 401 1.91 10.79 -1.31
CA TYR A 401 2.76 11.90 -1.76
C TYR A 401 2.05 12.79 -2.80
N GLY A 402 1.49 12.23 -3.86
CA GLY A 402 0.83 13.01 -4.91
C GLY A 402 -0.35 13.86 -4.43
N SER A 403 -1.00 13.48 -3.34
CA SER A 403 -2.09 14.27 -2.76
C SER A 403 -1.62 15.56 -2.08
N LEU A 404 -0.34 15.63 -1.75
CA LEU A 404 0.27 16.79 -1.10
C LEU A 404 1.02 17.67 -2.10
N PHE A 405 1.66 17.07 -3.13
CA PHE A 405 2.64 17.77 -3.96
C PHE A 405 2.21 18.00 -5.41
N ARG A 406 1.10 17.41 -5.87
CA ARG A 406 0.52 17.77 -7.16
C ARG A 406 -0.05 19.18 -7.14
N SER A 407 -0.15 19.79 -8.31
CA SER A 407 -0.81 21.07 -8.47
C SER A 407 -2.26 20.98 -8.00
N ASP A 408 -2.64 21.89 -7.10
CA ASP A 408 -3.96 21.99 -6.50
C ASP A 408 -4.46 23.42 -6.66
N GLU A 409 -5.45 23.63 -7.53
CA GLU A 409 -6.05 24.95 -7.78
C GLU A 409 -6.73 25.54 -6.54
N SER A 410 -7.15 24.67 -5.59
CA SER A 410 -7.78 25.13 -4.34
C SER A 410 -6.76 25.72 -3.34
N GLY A 411 -5.49 25.40 -3.49
CA GLY A 411 -4.43 25.78 -2.55
C GLY A 411 -4.47 25.03 -1.21
N LEU A 412 -5.39 24.10 -1.02
CA LEU A 412 -5.56 23.36 0.23
C LEU A 412 -4.37 22.46 0.55
N ALA A 413 -3.84 21.75 -0.45
CA ALA A 413 -2.65 20.92 -0.25
C ALA A 413 -1.42 21.77 0.13
N ALA A 414 -1.28 22.98 -0.45
CA ALA A 414 -0.22 23.91 -0.09
C ALA A 414 -0.37 24.41 1.35
N ALA A 415 -1.60 24.70 1.79
CA ALA A 415 -1.89 25.10 3.17
C ALA A 415 -1.59 23.96 4.17
N GLU A 416 -1.98 22.74 3.85
CA GLU A 416 -1.66 21.54 4.67
C GLU A 416 -0.14 21.32 4.77
N ARG A 417 0.60 21.47 3.67
CA ARG A 417 2.07 21.40 3.71
C ARG A 417 2.65 22.45 4.66
N ALA A 418 2.19 23.71 4.54
CA ALA A 418 2.64 24.78 5.42
C ALA A 418 2.36 24.51 6.90
N ALA A 419 1.17 23.99 7.21
CA ALA A 419 0.80 23.61 8.57
C ALA A 419 1.64 22.44 9.11
N LEU A 420 1.91 21.41 8.30
CA LEU A 420 2.76 20.28 8.67
C LEU A 420 4.23 20.70 8.83
N THR A 421 4.75 21.56 7.94
CA THR A 421 6.12 22.08 8.06
C THR A 421 6.28 22.87 9.38
N ALA A 422 5.32 23.76 9.69
CA ALA A 422 5.35 24.52 10.96
C ALA A 422 5.29 23.62 12.20
N LEU A 423 4.72 22.44 12.09
CA LEU A 423 4.60 21.48 13.18
C LEU A 423 5.87 20.62 13.36
N ASN A 424 6.66 20.45 12.31
CA ASN A 424 7.84 19.58 12.26
C ASN A 424 9.18 20.36 12.33
N GLY A 425 9.16 21.66 12.13
CA GLY A 425 10.30 22.58 12.30
C GLY A 425 10.31 23.12 13.69
#